data_68844c6609053aed01c07648f7591b31
#
_entry.id   68844c6609053aed01c07648f7591b31
#
_cell.length_a   1.000
_cell.length_b   1.000
_cell.length_c   1.000
_cell.angle_alpha   90.00
_cell.angle_beta   90.00
_cell.angle_gamma   90.00
#
_symmetry.space_group_name_H-M   'P 1'
#
loop_
_entity.id
_entity.type
_entity.pdbx_description
1 polymer ?
#
loop_
_entity_poly.entity_id
_entity_poly.type
_entity_poly.pdbx_seq_one_letter_code
_entity_poly.pdbx_strand_id
1 'polypeptide(L)'
;MKTFGMRAKAEYDDNIFFKMRQNFLFEETFLYAKLLERNGRRLEDAIEWTYNVHFAKELGIEGFSISLPAFGCTWLDKCKAMGPELERALKAYSLYSKMHTIDSDYFRFENFKLFSEFKSLHRNKYVIKGERYEEVAQPLFWDQSLLAFTFRIKSSEDNLWDLLLKHLVHVDDYDGDYRLAIESLINKGFLVESDKDGRLLPSKKAIYLKIIWDSSACPLLRCSKANIDGAHELVKQGYLEYSNALFSPDEASYLNYMFNNAIHSNAVALRNSYDHGNSPVADPNSNQFAQDYYLFLMLLIEITLKISEELIRYTGNGGDLELIDWPMYGEHLAGCRKR
;
A
#
# COMPACT_ATOMS: atom_id res chain seq x y z
N MET A 1 20.05 7.94 -6.55
CA MET A 1 21.29 7.95 -5.74
C MET A 1 20.91 7.48 -4.34
N LYS A 2 21.09 6.19 -4.04
CA LYS A 2 20.81 5.66 -2.69
C LYS A 2 21.93 6.14 -1.76
N THR A 3 21.60 6.97 -0.80
CA THR A 3 22.54 7.39 0.24
C THR A 3 22.86 6.18 1.14
N PHE A 4 24.11 5.78 1.20
CA PHE A 4 24.62 4.83 2.17
C PHE A 4 24.53 5.47 3.59
N GLY A 5 23.40 5.29 4.25
CA GLY A 5 23.19 5.63 5.64
C GLY A 5 22.53 4.46 6.34
N MET A 6 23.12 3.95 7.42
CA MET A 6 22.41 3.02 8.30
C MET A 6 21.21 3.76 8.89
N ARG A 7 20.00 3.46 8.41
CA ARG A 7 18.75 3.97 9.00
C ARG A 7 18.41 3.16 10.24
N ALA A 8 17.93 3.85 11.27
CA ALA A 8 17.37 3.16 12.42
C ALA A 8 16.17 2.30 11.96
N LYS A 9 15.97 1.12 12.56
CA LYS A 9 14.90 0.16 12.19
C LYS A 9 13.49 0.76 12.18
N ALA A 10 13.28 1.86 12.91
CA ALA A 10 11.99 2.52 13.07
C ALA A 10 11.84 3.78 12.19
N GLU A 11 12.71 4.05 11.26
CA GLU A 11 12.56 5.18 10.35
C GLU A 11 11.73 4.79 9.12
N TYR A 12 10.77 5.63 8.76
CA TYR A 12 10.07 5.55 7.49
C TYR A 12 10.98 6.01 6.35
N ASP A 13 10.92 5.37 5.19
CA ASP A 13 11.69 5.78 4.02
C ASP A 13 11.05 7.00 3.34
N ASP A 14 11.31 8.18 3.88
CA ASP A 14 10.85 9.47 3.37
C ASP A 14 11.83 10.11 2.37
N ASN A 15 12.35 9.31 1.44
CA ASN A 15 13.29 9.76 0.42
C ASN A 15 12.73 10.88 -0.47
N ILE A 16 13.57 11.46 -1.34
CA ILE A 16 13.20 12.59 -2.19
C ILE A 16 11.99 12.28 -3.09
N PHE A 17 11.87 11.06 -3.62
CA PHE A 17 10.76 10.66 -4.47
C PHE A 17 9.45 10.58 -3.67
N PHE A 18 9.51 10.07 -2.43
CA PHE A 18 8.37 10.09 -1.53
C PHE A 18 7.91 11.52 -1.26
N LYS A 19 8.83 12.42 -0.90
CA LYS A 19 8.51 13.84 -0.64
C LYS A 19 7.90 14.54 -1.85
N MET A 20 8.42 14.27 -3.04
CA MET A 20 7.84 14.81 -4.27
C MET A 20 6.42 14.32 -4.51
N ARG A 21 6.15 13.00 -4.39
CA ARG A 21 4.81 12.44 -4.53
C ARG A 21 3.84 12.99 -3.48
N GLN A 22 4.29 13.09 -2.23
CA GLN A 22 3.51 13.67 -1.14
C GLN A 22 3.12 15.12 -1.43
N ASN A 23 4.06 15.93 -1.94
CA ASN A 23 3.78 17.31 -2.32
C ASN A 23 2.77 17.40 -3.47
N PHE A 24 2.87 16.55 -4.50
CA PHE A 24 1.89 16.53 -5.58
C PHE A 24 0.48 16.18 -5.08
N LEU A 25 0.34 15.14 -4.26
CA LEU A 25 -0.95 14.77 -3.67
C LEU A 25 -1.53 15.88 -2.78
N PHE A 26 -0.68 16.55 -2.03
CA PHE A 26 -1.07 17.71 -1.23
C PHE A 26 -1.58 18.85 -2.11
N GLU A 27 -0.84 19.23 -3.14
CA GLU A 27 -1.23 20.29 -4.08
C GLU A 27 -2.53 19.95 -4.82
N GLU A 28 -2.71 18.72 -5.26
CA GLU A 28 -3.94 18.25 -5.90
C GLU A 28 -5.13 18.37 -4.95
N THR A 29 -4.99 17.90 -3.71
CA THR A 29 -6.05 18.02 -2.68
C THR A 29 -6.40 19.47 -2.41
N PHE A 30 -5.38 20.32 -2.23
CA PHE A 30 -5.56 21.74 -1.98
C PHE A 30 -6.27 22.44 -3.15
N LEU A 31 -5.80 22.25 -4.37
CA LEU A 31 -6.36 22.87 -5.56
C LEU A 31 -7.79 22.41 -5.82
N TYR A 32 -8.07 21.12 -5.62
CA TYR A 32 -9.42 20.58 -5.77
C TYR A 32 -10.39 21.13 -4.72
N ALA A 33 -9.97 21.21 -3.46
CA ALA A 33 -10.75 21.86 -2.41
C ALA A 33 -11.05 23.33 -2.75
N LYS A 34 -10.05 24.08 -3.24
CA LYS A 34 -10.23 25.49 -3.68
C LYS A 34 -11.17 25.63 -4.89
N LEU A 35 -11.11 24.68 -5.82
CA LEU A 35 -12.04 24.66 -6.96
C LEU A 35 -13.49 24.45 -6.50
N LEU A 36 -13.70 23.54 -5.55
CA LEU A 36 -15.03 23.30 -4.99
C LEU A 36 -15.54 24.52 -4.21
N GLU A 37 -14.70 25.16 -3.37
CA GLU A 37 -15.04 26.37 -2.64
C GLU A 37 -15.52 27.51 -3.57
N ARG A 38 -14.84 27.71 -4.71
CA ARG A 38 -15.25 28.70 -5.72
C ARG A 38 -16.64 28.43 -6.32
N ASN A 39 -17.09 27.18 -6.27
CA ASN A 39 -18.41 26.76 -6.73
C ASN A 39 -19.42 26.62 -5.58
N GLY A 40 -19.12 27.17 -4.39
CA GLY A 40 -19.99 27.13 -3.22
C GLY A 40 -20.18 25.73 -2.63
N ARG A 41 -19.21 24.82 -2.84
CA ARG A 41 -19.19 23.45 -2.32
C ARG A 41 -17.91 23.22 -1.54
N ARG A 42 -17.92 22.23 -0.66
CA ARG A 42 -16.75 21.84 0.10
C ARG A 42 -16.47 20.35 -0.11
N LEU A 43 -15.21 20.00 -0.04
CA LEU A 43 -14.77 18.60 -0.09
C LEU A 43 -15.24 17.84 1.17
N GLU A 44 -15.25 18.54 2.30
CA GLU A 44 -15.76 18.03 3.58
C GLU A 44 -17.24 17.62 3.48
N ASP A 45 -18.05 18.39 2.77
CA ASP A 45 -19.49 18.08 2.60
C ASP A 45 -19.69 16.75 1.83
N ALA A 46 -18.81 16.44 0.87
CA ALA A 46 -18.85 15.18 0.15
C ALA A 46 -18.44 14.00 1.06
N ILE A 47 -17.42 14.20 1.90
CA ILE A 47 -16.97 13.19 2.86
C ILE A 47 -18.06 12.95 3.92
N GLU A 48 -18.62 14.01 4.52
CA GLU A 48 -19.73 13.89 5.48
C GLU A 48 -20.93 13.17 4.85
N TRP A 49 -21.29 13.51 3.63
CA TRP A 49 -22.38 12.85 2.91
C TRP A 49 -22.11 11.35 2.74
N THR A 50 -20.87 10.97 2.47
CA THR A 50 -20.48 9.55 2.31
C THR A 50 -20.74 8.76 3.58
N TYR A 51 -20.29 9.25 4.74
CA TYR A 51 -20.47 8.55 6.01
C TYR A 51 -21.90 8.67 6.56
N ASN A 52 -22.49 9.85 6.49
CA ASN A 52 -23.76 10.13 7.18
C ASN A 52 -25.00 9.75 6.34
N VAL A 53 -24.85 9.61 5.03
CA VAL A 53 -25.97 9.39 4.11
C VAL A 53 -25.76 8.20 3.19
N HIS A 54 -24.66 8.18 2.44
CA HIS A 54 -24.44 7.17 1.40
C HIS A 54 -24.36 5.75 1.98
N PHE A 55 -23.57 5.52 3.04
CA PHE A 55 -23.47 4.21 3.65
C PHE A 55 -24.79 3.68 4.19
N ALA A 56 -25.61 4.53 4.81
CA ALA A 56 -26.93 4.13 5.32
C ALA A 56 -27.94 3.90 4.19
N LYS A 57 -28.08 4.84 3.25
CA LYS A 57 -29.14 4.79 2.24
C LYS A 57 -28.85 3.86 1.08
N GLU A 58 -27.60 3.81 0.63
CA GLU A 58 -27.22 3.07 -0.57
C GLU A 58 -26.65 1.68 -0.25
N LEU A 59 -25.94 1.55 0.87
CA LEU A 59 -25.35 0.27 1.27
C LEU A 59 -26.13 -0.43 2.39
N GLY A 60 -27.12 0.23 3.00
CA GLY A 60 -27.91 -0.33 4.11
C GLY A 60 -27.10 -0.48 5.42
N ILE A 61 -26.02 0.29 5.59
CA ILE A 61 -25.14 0.20 6.75
C ILE A 61 -25.32 1.45 7.61
N GLU A 62 -26.09 1.30 8.68
CA GLU A 62 -26.37 2.38 9.62
C GLU A 62 -25.27 2.53 10.70
N GLY A 63 -25.18 3.72 11.32
CA GLY A 63 -24.32 4.00 12.47
C GLY A 63 -23.00 4.68 12.15
N PHE A 64 -22.61 4.79 10.87
CA PHE A 64 -21.52 5.70 10.50
C PHE A 64 -21.95 7.15 10.69
N SER A 65 -21.10 7.94 11.33
CA SER A 65 -21.33 9.38 11.51
C SER A 65 -19.99 10.09 11.72
N ILE A 66 -19.77 11.16 10.96
CA ILE A 66 -18.66 12.09 11.16
C ILE A 66 -19.18 13.53 11.06
N SER A 67 -18.46 14.46 11.69
CA SER A 67 -18.78 15.90 11.63
C SER A 67 -17.50 16.68 11.43
N LEU A 68 -17.32 17.24 10.25
CA LEU A 68 -16.13 17.97 9.88
C LEU A 68 -16.24 19.47 10.21
N PRO A 69 -15.11 20.16 10.39
CA PRO A 69 -15.10 21.55 10.81
C PRO A 69 -15.86 22.48 9.86
N ALA A 70 -16.62 23.42 10.43
CA ALA A 70 -17.35 24.45 9.66
C ALA A 70 -16.37 25.41 8.95
N PHE A 71 -16.88 26.09 7.92
CA PHE A 71 -16.10 27.03 7.09
C PHE A 71 -15.45 28.16 7.90
N GLY A 72 -16.14 28.70 8.92
CA GLY A 72 -15.67 29.83 9.71
C GLY A 72 -14.69 29.51 10.85
N CYS A 73 -14.34 28.25 11.08
CA CYS A 73 -13.38 27.87 12.10
C CYS A 73 -11.96 28.31 11.75
N THR A 74 -11.13 28.60 12.77
CA THR A 74 -9.68 28.81 12.58
C THR A 74 -9.01 27.55 12.06
N TRP A 75 -7.87 27.69 11.41
CA TRP A 75 -7.10 26.52 10.94
C TRP A 75 -6.69 25.59 12.09
N LEU A 76 -6.33 26.16 13.23
CA LEU A 76 -6.00 25.38 14.43
C LEU A 76 -7.20 24.57 14.94
N ASP A 77 -8.41 25.17 15.00
CA ASP A 77 -9.61 24.45 15.44
C ASP A 77 -9.99 23.35 14.45
N LYS A 78 -9.81 23.62 13.15
CA LYS A 78 -9.97 22.60 12.12
C LYS A 78 -9.03 21.41 12.31
N CYS A 79 -7.74 21.64 12.54
CA CYS A 79 -6.78 20.56 12.80
C CYS A 79 -7.14 19.74 14.05
N LYS A 80 -7.54 20.41 15.15
CA LYS A 80 -7.95 19.73 16.38
C LYS A 80 -9.18 18.84 16.22
N ALA A 81 -10.09 19.18 15.31
CA ALA A 81 -11.28 18.38 15.04
C ALA A 81 -11.01 17.17 14.14
N MET A 82 -10.02 17.26 13.25
CA MET A 82 -9.78 16.23 12.23
C MET A 82 -9.32 14.90 12.81
N GLY A 83 -8.41 14.90 13.79
CA GLY A 83 -7.89 13.67 14.41
C GLY A 83 -9.01 12.80 15.00
N PRO A 84 -9.85 13.34 15.91
CA PRO A 84 -10.99 12.62 16.48
C PRO A 84 -11.99 12.11 15.44
N GLU A 85 -12.30 12.87 14.39
CA GLU A 85 -13.26 12.43 13.37
C GLU A 85 -12.68 11.31 12.48
N LEU A 86 -11.39 11.37 12.15
CA LEU A 86 -10.72 10.28 11.45
C LEU A 86 -10.70 9.00 12.30
N GLU A 87 -10.43 9.11 13.61
CA GLU A 87 -10.54 7.97 14.52
C GLU A 87 -11.97 7.44 14.62
N ARG A 88 -12.98 8.31 14.64
CA ARG A 88 -14.39 7.93 14.68
C ARG A 88 -14.76 7.08 13.47
N ALA A 89 -14.35 7.50 12.26
CA ALA A 89 -14.59 6.77 11.03
C ALA A 89 -13.96 5.34 11.09
N LEU A 90 -12.71 5.26 11.55
CA LEU A 90 -11.99 3.99 11.68
C LEU A 90 -12.57 3.08 12.77
N LYS A 91 -12.99 3.64 13.90
CA LYS A 91 -13.66 2.88 14.97
C LYS A 91 -15.01 2.35 14.52
N ALA A 92 -15.81 3.15 13.82
CA ALA A 92 -17.07 2.70 13.23
C ALA A 92 -16.84 1.52 12.27
N TYR A 93 -15.87 1.66 11.36
CA TYR A 93 -15.50 0.57 10.48
C TYR A 93 -15.02 -0.67 11.25
N SER A 94 -14.17 -0.51 12.27
CA SER A 94 -13.68 -1.63 13.09
C SER A 94 -14.82 -2.37 13.78
N LEU A 95 -15.82 -1.67 14.33
CA LEU A 95 -17.01 -2.28 14.92
C LEU A 95 -17.80 -3.04 13.86
N TYR A 96 -18.06 -2.41 12.71
CA TYR A 96 -18.79 -3.06 11.62
C TYR A 96 -18.07 -4.31 11.10
N SER A 97 -16.74 -4.26 10.95
CA SER A 97 -15.96 -5.41 10.47
C SER A 97 -15.99 -6.61 11.43
N LYS A 98 -16.26 -6.37 12.72
CA LYS A 98 -16.34 -7.43 13.76
C LYS A 98 -17.76 -7.97 13.97
N MET A 99 -18.74 -7.07 13.97
CA MET A 99 -20.10 -7.36 14.46
C MET A 99 -21.19 -7.18 13.41
N HIS A 100 -20.85 -6.63 12.23
CA HIS A 100 -21.77 -6.21 11.17
C HIS A 100 -22.84 -5.20 11.62
N THR A 101 -22.60 -4.55 12.75
CA THR A 101 -23.42 -3.48 13.33
C THR A 101 -22.50 -2.44 13.94
N ILE A 102 -22.98 -1.19 13.98
CA ILE A 102 -22.27 -0.08 14.62
C ILE A 102 -23.16 0.40 15.76
N ASP A 103 -22.80 0.03 16.97
CA ASP A 103 -23.48 0.46 18.18
C ASP A 103 -22.62 1.49 18.91
N SER A 104 -23.20 2.68 19.15
CA SER A 104 -22.51 3.80 19.80
C SER A 104 -21.99 3.46 21.20
N ASP A 105 -22.62 2.54 21.91
CA ASP A 105 -22.22 2.16 23.26
C ASP A 105 -20.88 1.44 23.28
N TYR A 106 -20.50 0.78 22.18
CA TYR A 106 -19.22 0.09 22.05
C TYR A 106 -18.06 1.00 21.63
N PHE A 107 -18.32 2.25 21.15
CA PHE A 107 -17.25 3.17 20.75
C PHE A 107 -16.23 3.45 21.87
N ARG A 108 -16.70 3.53 23.12
CA ARG A 108 -15.85 3.79 24.29
C ARG A 108 -14.86 2.64 24.59
N PHE A 109 -15.17 1.42 24.13
CA PHE A 109 -14.36 0.23 24.34
C PHE A 109 -13.44 -0.05 23.15
N GLU A 110 -13.66 0.60 22.01
CA GLU A 110 -12.83 0.45 20.83
C GLU A 110 -11.67 1.45 20.90
N ASN A 111 -10.48 0.95 21.21
CA ASN A 111 -9.27 1.75 21.21
C ASN A 111 -8.78 1.97 19.77
N PHE A 112 -8.10 3.11 19.53
CA PHE A 112 -7.39 3.30 18.28
C PHE A 112 -6.28 2.25 18.17
N LYS A 113 -6.20 1.64 17.00
CA LYS A 113 -5.24 0.60 16.65
C LYS A 113 -4.21 1.13 15.67
N LEU A 114 -3.13 0.37 15.50
CA LEU A 114 -2.26 0.57 14.34
C LEU A 114 -3.05 0.26 13.06
N PHE A 115 -2.72 0.96 11.99
CA PHE A 115 -3.42 0.77 10.70
C PHE A 115 -3.29 -0.67 10.17
N SER A 116 -2.23 -1.39 10.51
CA SER A 116 -2.06 -2.82 10.19
C SER A 116 -3.04 -3.76 10.92
N GLU A 117 -3.69 -3.30 12.00
CA GLU A 117 -4.58 -4.13 12.82
C GLU A 117 -6.04 -4.07 12.39
N PHE A 118 -6.41 -3.12 11.52
CA PHE A 118 -7.75 -3.06 10.97
C PHE A 118 -8.00 -4.23 10.02
N LYS A 119 -9.08 -4.98 10.27
CA LYS A 119 -9.41 -6.17 9.48
C LYS A 119 -10.33 -5.83 8.31
N SER A 120 -10.08 -6.47 7.18
CA SER A 120 -10.98 -6.46 6.03
C SER A 120 -12.23 -7.29 6.30
N LEU A 121 -13.33 -6.92 5.67
CA LEU A 121 -14.55 -7.73 5.56
C LEU A 121 -14.36 -8.93 4.61
N HIS A 122 -13.34 -8.87 3.75
CA HIS A 122 -13.03 -9.90 2.78
C HIS A 122 -11.91 -10.82 3.30
N ARG A 123 -12.12 -12.13 3.18
CA ARG A 123 -11.06 -13.12 3.45
C ARG A 123 -10.05 -13.11 2.30
N ASN A 124 -8.78 -13.31 2.66
CA ASN A 124 -7.68 -13.40 1.68
C ASN A 124 -7.63 -12.18 0.76
N LYS A 125 -7.82 -10.98 1.33
CA LYS A 125 -7.83 -9.74 0.57
C LYS A 125 -6.53 -9.51 -0.18
N TYR A 126 -5.40 -9.81 0.48
CA TYR A 126 -4.07 -9.71 -0.09
C TYR A 126 -3.32 -11.02 0.03
N VAL A 127 -2.34 -11.20 -0.84
CA VAL A 127 -1.16 -12.02 -0.55
C VAL A 127 0.02 -11.10 -0.27
N ILE A 128 0.82 -11.49 0.71
CA ILE A 128 2.03 -10.81 1.16
C ILE A 128 3.18 -11.82 1.23
N LYS A 129 4.39 -11.37 1.59
CA LYS A 129 5.53 -12.27 1.77
C LYS A 129 5.26 -13.31 2.85
N GLY A 130 5.51 -14.57 2.52
CA GLY A 130 5.47 -15.69 3.44
C GLY A 130 6.83 -15.96 4.09
N GLU A 131 6.88 -16.96 4.96
CA GLU A 131 8.06 -17.31 5.74
C GLU A 131 9.28 -17.65 4.85
N ARG A 132 9.03 -18.32 3.71
CA ARG A 132 10.08 -18.74 2.78
C ARG A 132 10.35 -17.76 1.65
N TYR A 133 9.73 -16.59 1.66
CA TYR A 133 9.81 -15.60 0.59
C TYR A 133 11.26 -15.19 0.29
N GLU A 134 12.03 -14.88 1.31
CA GLU A 134 13.39 -14.36 1.19
C GLU A 134 14.38 -15.41 0.59
N GLU A 135 14.08 -16.72 0.70
CA GLU A 135 14.90 -17.79 0.08
C GLU A 135 15.04 -17.62 -1.43
N VAL A 136 14.09 -16.95 -2.06
CA VAL A 136 14.04 -16.77 -3.52
C VAL A 136 14.12 -15.30 -3.91
N ALA A 137 13.47 -14.42 -3.14
CA ALA A 137 13.42 -13.00 -3.44
C ALA A 137 14.80 -12.34 -3.36
N GLN A 138 15.60 -12.66 -2.35
CA GLN A 138 16.96 -12.12 -2.23
C GLN A 138 17.86 -12.50 -3.40
N PRO A 139 17.99 -13.78 -3.77
CA PRO A 139 18.78 -14.16 -4.95
C PRO A 139 18.33 -13.47 -6.24
N LEU A 140 17.03 -13.26 -6.43
CA LEU A 140 16.49 -12.69 -7.67
C LEU A 140 16.53 -11.16 -7.71
N PHE A 141 16.17 -10.47 -6.62
CA PHE A 141 15.81 -9.06 -6.67
C PHE A 141 16.73 -8.13 -5.88
N TRP A 142 17.55 -8.68 -4.98
CA TRP A 142 18.42 -7.86 -4.13
C TRP A 142 19.59 -7.28 -4.96
N ASP A 143 19.85 -5.99 -4.77
CA ASP A 143 20.88 -5.23 -5.47
C ASP A 143 22.34 -5.59 -5.07
N GLN A 144 22.49 -6.47 -4.10
CA GLN A 144 23.78 -7.02 -3.69
C GLN A 144 23.87 -8.54 -3.96
N SER A 145 22.95 -9.09 -4.75
CA SER A 145 23.00 -10.48 -5.15
C SER A 145 24.17 -10.72 -6.09
N LEU A 146 25.09 -11.57 -5.69
CA LEU A 146 26.24 -11.94 -6.51
C LEU A 146 25.86 -12.70 -7.79
N LEU A 147 24.60 -13.17 -7.90
CA LEU A 147 24.07 -13.79 -9.11
C LEU A 147 23.86 -12.81 -10.28
N ALA A 148 23.91 -11.49 -10.01
CA ALA A 148 23.95 -10.47 -11.07
C ALA A 148 25.29 -10.45 -11.84
N PHE A 149 26.33 -11.08 -11.31
CA PHE A 149 27.65 -11.11 -11.92
C PHE A 149 27.93 -12.48 -12.56
N THR A 150 28.24 -12.46 -13.84
CA THR A 150 28.69 -13.66 -14.58
C THR A 150 30.09 -13.44 -15.16
N PHE A 151 30.83 -14.52 -15.37
CA PHE A 151 32.17 -14.41 -15.96
C PHE A 151 32.15 -14.02 -17.44
N ARG A 152 31.03 -14.31 -18.13
CA ARG A 152 30.90 -14.09 -19.59
C ARG A 152 30.24 -12.78 -19.95
N ILE A 153 29.30 -12.33 -19.11
CA ILE A 153 28.52 -11.13 -19.36
C ILE A 153 29.07 -10.01 -18.48
N LYS A 154 29.72 -9.01 -19.11
CA LYS A 154 30.08 -7.78 -18.42
C LYS A 154 28.86 -6.87 -18.37
N SER A 155 28.07 -6.99 -17.33
CA SER A 155 26.89 -6.17 -17.12
C SER A 155 27.05 -5.25 -15.91
N SER A 156 26.31 -4.16 -15.89
CA SER A 156 26.20 -3.23 -14.77
C SER A 156 24.83 -3.33 -14.09
N GLU A 157 24.14 -4.47 -14.28
CA GLU A 157 22.82 -4.70 -13.68
C GLU A 157 22.95 -4.92 -12.18
N ASP A 158 22.00 -4.35 -11.42
CA ASP A 158 22.05 -4.38 -9.96
C ASP A 158 21.64 -5.74 -9.36
N ASN A 159 20.87 -6.56 -10.10
CA ASN A 159 20.32 -7.82 -9.61
C ASN A 159 20.12 -8.84 -10.74
N LEU A 160 19.89 -10.09 -10.35
CA LEU A 160 19.70 -11.20 -11.31
C LEU A 160 18.46 -10.99 -12.19
N TRP A 161 17.37 -10.44 -11.64
CA TRP A 161 16.14 -10.18 -12.39
C TRP A 161 16.38 -9.27 -13.59
N ASP A 162 17.05 -8.15 -13.38
CA ASP A 162 17.37 -7.20 -14.45
C ASP A 162 18.34 -7.78 -15.45
N LEU A 163 19.32 -8.58 -14.99
CA LEU A 163 20.25 -9.30 -15.83
C LEU A 163 19.53 -10.26 -16.79
N LEU A 164 18.58 -11.06 -16.27
CA LEU A 164 17.79 -12.01 -17.06
C LEU A 164 16.88 -11.34 -18.09
N LEU A 165 16.39 -10.14 -17.79
CA LEU A 165 15.51 -9.39 -18.70
C LEU A 165 16.28 -8.74 -19.86
N LYS A 166 17.51 -8.31 -19.62
CA LYS A 166 18.28 -7.49 -20.57
C LYS A 166 19.33 -8.26 -21.34
N HIS A 167 19.76 -9.42 -20.81
CA HIS A 167 20.85 -10.20 -21.39
C HIS A 167 20.45 -11.66 -21.65
N LEU A 168 21.20 -12.31 -22.55
CA LEU A 168 21.08 -13.76 -22.81
C LEU A 168 21.96 -14.50 -21.80
N VAL A 169 21.36 -15.01 -20.76
CA VAL A 169 22.02 -15.69 -19.65
C VAL A 169 21.72 -17.19 -19.72
N HIS A 170 22.72 -18.02 -19.52
CA HIS A 170 22.63 -19.50 -19.50
C HIS A 170 23.13 -20.04 -18.17
N VAL A 171 22.78 -21.27 -17.83
CA VAL A 171 23.30 -21.96 -16.63
C VAL A 171 24.82 -22.05 -16.68
N ASP A 172 25.40 -22.28 -17.89
CA ASP A 172 26.83 -22.39 -18.10
C ASP A 172 27.64 -21.07 -17.97
N ASP A 173 26.95 -19.95 -17.77
CA ASP A 173 27.59 -18.67 -17.41
C ASP A 173 27.94 -18.58 -15.93
N TYR A 174 27.54 -19.59 -15.15
CA TYR A 174 27.80 -19.70 -13.72
C TYR A 174 28.62 -20.97 -13.41
N ASP A 175 29.46 -20.93 -12.37
CA ASP A 175 30.19 -22.03 -11.81
C ASP A 175 30.15 -22.07 -10.29
N GLY A 176 30.61 -23.18 -9.71
CA GLY A 176 30.66 -23.37 -8.27
C GLY A 176 29.34 -23.18 -7.58
N ASP A 177 29.35 -22.43 -6.47
CA ASP A 177 28.18 -22.17 -5.64
C ASP A 177 27.12 -21.32 -6.36
N TYR A 178 27.53 -20.47 -7.30
CA TYR A 178 26.61 -19.66 -8.09
C TYR A 178 25.75 -20.52 -9.02
N ARG A 179 26.36 -21.51 -9.65
CA ARG A 179 25.66 -22.50 -10.47
C ARG A 179 24.66 -23.30 -9.65
N LEU A 180 25.05 -23.78 -8.47
CA LEU A 180 24.15 -24.47 -7.55
C LEU A 180 22.95 -23.60 -7.13
N ALA A 181 23.17 -22.31 -6.90
CA ALA A 181 22.10 -21.37 -6.58
C ALA A 181 21.12 -21.20 -7.76
N ILE A 182 21.60 -21.06 -8.99
CA ILE A 182 20.77 -20.99 -10.20
C ILE A 182 19.99 -22.30 -10.40
N GLU A 183 20.64 -23.47 -10.30
CA GLU A 183 19.98 -24.77 -10.38
C GLU A 183 18.93 -24.95 -9.29
N SER A 184 19.17 -24.45 -8.08
CA SER A 184 18.16 -24.43 -7.00
C SER A 184 16.92 -23.59 -7.38
N LEU A 185 17.09 -22.42 -8.01
CA LEU A 185 15.97 -21.59 -8.48
C LEU A 185 15.20 -22.28 -9.61
N ILE A 186 15.87 -23.01 -10.50
CA ILE A 186 15.24 -23.83 -11.55
C ILE A 186 14.45 -24.98 -10.92
N ASN A 187 15.05 -25.74 -10.01
CA ASN A 187 14.41 -26.87 -9.34
C ASN A 187 13.18 -26.46 -8.50
N LYS A 188 13.21 -25.27 -7.90
CA LYS A 188 12.06 -24.67 -7.21
C LYS A 188 11.02 -24.11 -8.18
N GLY A 189 11.32 -24.02 -9.47
CA GLY A 189 10.43 -23.56 -10.55
C GLY A 189 10.30 -22.05 -10.64
N PHE A 190 11.26 -21.27 -10.12
CA PHE A 190 11.27 -19.79 -10.25
C PHE A 190 12.03 -19.32 -11.49
N LEU A 191 12.97 -20.12 -11.98
CA LEU A 191 13.60 -19.94 -13.28
C LEU A 191 13.24 -21.12 -14.21
N VAL A 192 13.24 -20.86 -15.49
CA VAL A 192 13.05 -21.87 -16.54
C VAL A 192 14.08 -21.65 -17.64
N GLU A 193 14.53 -22.74 -18.25
CA GLU A 193 15.34 -22.68 -19.45
C GLU A 193 14.43 -22.62 -20.67
N SER A 194 14.73 -21.73 -21.60
CA SER A 194 14.00 -21.59 -22.85
C SER A 194 14.30 -22.78 -23.79
N ASP A 195 13.26 -23.43 -24.30
CA ASP A 195 13.37 -24.54 -25.27
C ASP A 195 14.07 -24.13 -26.58
N LYS A 196 14.14 -22.84 -26.89
CA LYS A 196 14.69 -22.35 -28.18
C LYS A 196 16.20 -22.18 -28.16
N ASP A 197 16.71 -21.65 -27.08
CA ASP A 197 18.12 -21.21 -27.00
C ASP A 197 18.78 -21.54 -25.65
N GLY A 198 18.06 -22.22 -24.74
CA GLY A 198 18.59 -22.63 -23.43
C GLY A 198 18.81 -21.46 -22.45
N ARG A 199 18.38 -20.23 -22.80
CA ARG A 199 18.53 -19.09 -21.90
C ARG A 199 17.64 -19.20 -20.69
N LEU A 200 18.10 -18.66 -19.58
CA LEU A 200 17.35 -18.55 -18.35
C LEU A 200 16.28 -17.45 -18.45
N LEU A 201 15.07 -17.78 -18.02
CA LEU A 201 13.94 -16.84 -17.97
C LEU A 201 13.26 -16.93 -16.61
N PRO A 202 12.76 -15.81 -16.07
CA PRO A 202 11.88 -15.84 -14.92
C PRO A 202 10.58 -16.58 -15.23
N SER A 203 10.15 -17.46 -14.34
CA SER A 203 8.87 -18.14 -14.44
C SER A 203 7.70 -17.25 -13.97
N LYS A 204 6.46 -17.69 -14.22
CA LYS A 204 5.28 -17.03 -13.64
C LYS A 204 5.33 -16.95 -12.10
N LYS A 205 5.89 -17.96 -11.42
CA LYS A 205 6.07 -17.92 -9.96
C LYS A 205 6.98 -16.78 -9.51
N ALA A 206 8.08 -16.54 -10.25
CA ALA A 206 8.98 -15.42 -9.94
C ALA A 206 8.30 -14.06 -10.13
N ILE A 207 7.40 -13.94 -11.11
CA ILE A 207 6.63 -12.71 -11.33
C ILE A 207 5.76 -12.37 -10.12
N TYR A 208 5.09 -13.36 -9.49
CA TYR A 208 4.32 -13.11 -8.26
C TYR A 208 5.21 -12.59 -7.13
N LEU A 209 6.40 -13.17 -6.95
CA LEU A 209 7.33 -12.68 -5.93
C LEU A 209 7.83 -11.27 -6.26
N LYS A 210 8.08 -10.97 -7.54
CA LYS A 210 8.49 -9.62 -7.96
C LYS A 210 7.46 -8.55 -7.62
N ILE A 211 6.18 -8.86 -7.79
CA ILE A 211 5.10 -7.94 -7.44
C ILE A 211 5.09 -7.66 -5.94
N ILE A 212 5.24 -8.70 -5.11
CA ILE A 212 5.34 -8.52 -3.66
C ILE A 212 6.61 -7.75 -3.28
N TRP A 213 7.71 -7.94 -4.03
CA TRP A 213 8.94 -7.17 -3.84
C TRP A 213 8.75 -5.68 -4.09
N ASP A 214 7.99 -5.33 -5.14
CA ASP A 214 7.78 -3.95 -5.57
C ASP A 214 6.67 -3.22 -4.78
N SER A 215 5.65 -3.94 -4.30
CA SER A 215 4.44 -3.35 -3.72
C SER A 215 4.01 -3.94 -2.38
N SER A 216 4.88 -4.73 -1.73
CA SER A 216 4.67 -5.39 -0.43
C SER A 216 3.44 -6.31 -0.34
N ALA A 217 2.45 -6.14 -1.19
CA ALA A 217 1.22 -6.93 -1.22
C ALA A 217 0.61 -6.97 -2.62
N CYS A 218 -0.20 -8.02 -2.85
CA CYS A 218 -1.04 -8.12 -4.02
C CYS A 218 -2.52 -8.25 -3.63
N PRO A 219 -3.40 -7.37 -4.13
CA PRO A 219 -4.83 -7.45 -3.89
C PRO A 219 -5.48 -8.57 -4.72
N LEU A 220 -5.89 -9.67 -4.08
CA LEU A 220 -6.51 -10.81 -4.78
C LEU A 220 -7.91 -10.53 -5.31
N LEU A 221 -8.64 -9.60 -4.68
CA LEU A 221 -10.02 -9.29 -5.07
C LEU A 221 -10.16 -8.74 -6.51
N ARG A 222 -9.06 -8.30 -7.10
CA ARG A 222 -9.00 -7.79 -8.48
C ARG A 222 -8.28 -8.73 -9.45
N CYS A 223 -7.84 -9.90 -8.97
CA CYS A 223 -7.08 -10.84 -9.79
C CYS A 223 -7.98 -11.80 -10.55
N SER A 224 -7.56 -12.20 -11.76
CA SER A 224 -8.16 -13.29 -12.48
C SER A 224 -8.05 -14.61 -11.71
N LYS A 225 -8.95 -15.57 -11.99
CA LYS A 225 -8.90 -16.89 -11.35
C LYS A 225 -7.54 -17.57 -11.51
N ALA A 226 -6.94 -17.49 -12.69
CA ALA A 226 -5.61 -18.08 -12.93
C ALA A 226 -4.53 -17.48 -12.04
N ASN A 227 -4.62 -16.17 -11.77
CA ASN A 227 -3.70 -15.48 -10.86
C ASN A 227 -3.93 -15.86 -9.40
N ILE A 228 -5.19 -16.00 -8.99
CA ILE A 228 -5.55 -16.48 -7.64
C ILE A 228 -5.03 -17.91 -7.43
N ASP A 229 -5.21 -18.81 -8.40
CA ASP A 229 -4.74 -20.19 -8.33
C ASP A 229 -3.20 -20.24 -8.24
N GLY A 230 -2.49 -19.41 -9.01
CA GLY A 230 -1.03 -19.29 -8.93
C GLY A 230 -0.53 -18.77 -7.58
N ALA A 231 -1.18 -17.75 -7.04
CA ALA A 231 -0.87 -17.23 -5.72
C ALA A 231 -1.16 -18.28 -4.61
N HIS A 232 -2.27 -19.01 -4.72
CA HIS A 232 -2.63 -20.08 -3.79
C HIS A 232 -1.59 -21.19 -3.74
N GLU A 233 -1.01 -21.57 -4.88
CA GLU A 233 0.07 -22.56 -4.92
C GLU A 233 1.33 -22.07 -4.19
N LEU A 234 1.69 -20.78 -4.34
CA LEU A 234 2.82 -20.19 -3.61
C LEU A 234 2.56 -20.06 -2.11
N VAL A 235 1.29 -19.83 -1.71
CA VAL A 235 0.90 -19.85 -0.30
C VAL A 235 1.06 -21.26 0.28
N LYS A 236 0.61 -22.31 -0.40
CA LYS A 236 0.81 -23.70 0.03
C LYS A 236 2.28 -24.06 0.19
N GLN A 237 3.16 -23.50 -0.64
CA GLN A 237 4.60 -23.73 -0.57
C GLN A 237 5.29 -22.85 0.48
N GLY A 238 4.58 -21.92 1.14
CA GLY A 238 5.09 -21.02 2.18
C GLY A 238 5.87 -19.81 1.65
N TYR A 239 5.92 -19.60 0.34
CA TYR A 239 6.56 -18.41 -0.24
C TYR A 239 5.70 -17.16 -0.09
N LEU A 240 4.38 -17.29 -0.11
CA LEU A 240 3.44 -16.23 0.17
C LEU A 240 2.55 -16.60 1.34
N GLU A 241 1.86 -15.62 1.92
CA GLU A 241 0.81 -15.84 2.91
C GLU A 241 -0.38 -14.92 2.64
N TYR A 242 -1.56 -15.31 3.15
CA TYR A 242 -2.76 -14.48 3.04
C TYR A 242 -2.80 -13.42 4.14
N SER A 243 -3.24 -12.23 3.77
CA SER A 243 -3.55 -11.17 4.71
C SER A 243 -5.01 -10.74 4.59
N ASN A 244 -5.66 -10.62 5.77
CA ASN A 244 -7.03 -10.12 5.93
C ASN A 244 -7.01 -8.69 6.49
N ALA A 245 -5.96 -7.93 6.30
CA ALA A 245 -5.90 -6.53 6.72
C ALA A 245 -6.71 -5.63 5.78
N LEU A 246 -7.28 -4.55 6.33
CA LEU A 246 -7.96 -3.52 5.54
C LEU A 246 -6.96 -2.81 4.61
N PHE A 247 -5.81 -2.46 5.16
CA PHE A 247 -4.71 -1.77 4.46
C PHE A 247 -3.60 -2.76 4.11
N SER A 248 -2.95 -2.57 2.98
CA SER A 248 -1.71 -3.28 2.66
C SER A 248 -0.58 -2.87 3.63
N PRO A 249 0.52 -3.62 3.73
CA PRO A 249 1.63 -3.26 4.60
C PRO A 249 2.18 -1.85 4.35
N ASP A 250 2.32 -1.44 3.08
CA ASP A 250 2.83 -0.12 2.72
C ASP A 250 1.82 0.98 3.02
N GLU A 251 0.52 0.77 2.75
CA GLU A 251 -0.55 1.69 3.13
C GLU A 251 -0.59 1.88 4.65
N ALA A 252 -0.54 0.80 5.42
CA ALA A 252 -0.54 0.86 6.88
C ALA A 252 0.71 1.58 7.43
N SER A 253 1.88 1.31 6.84
CA SER A 253 3.14 1.98 7.20
C SER A 253 3.08 3.48 6.94
N TYR A 254 2.59 3.89 5.76
CA TYR A 254 2.40 5.28 5.37
C TYR A 254 1.41 6.00 6.30
N LEU A 255 0.25 5.41 6.55
CA LEU A 255 -0.77 6.01 7.42
C LEU A 255 -0.26 6.15 8.87
N ASN A 256 0.49 5.16 9.39
CA ASN A 256 1.12 5.30 10.70
C ASN A 256 2.20 6.41 10.71
N TYR A 257 3.01 6.53 9.66
CA TYR A 257 4.00 7.60 9.53
C TYR A 257 3.36 8.98 9.55
N MET A 258 2.28 9.17 8.81
CA MET A 258 1.59 10.45 8.72
C MET A 258 0.78 10.79 9.97
N PHE A 259 0.09 9.82 10.56
CA PHE A 259 -0.92 10.07 11.57
C PHE A 259 -0.40 9.98 13.00
N ASN A 260 0.46 8.99 13.32
CA ASN A 260 0.95 8.74 14.67
C ASN A 260 2.44 8.41 14.68
N ASN A 261 3.05 8.40 15.88
CA ASN A 261 4.46 8.06 16.05
C ASN A 261 4.69 6.67 16.69
N ALA A 262 3.73 5.78 16.55
CA ALA A 262 3.79 4.48 17.24
C ALA A 262 4.84 3.53 16.62
N ILE A 263 5.11 3.65 15.32
CA ILE A 263 6.02 2.76 14.57
C ILE A 263 7.30 3.50 14.14
N HIS A 264 7.16 4.72 13.62
CA HIS A 264 8.26 5.44 12.98
C HIS A 264 8.80 6.57 13.85
N SER A 265 10.12 6.61 14.05
CA SER A 265 10.79 7.65 14.86
C SER A 265 10.82 9.02 14.17
N ASN A 266 10.77 9.04 12.83
CA ASN A 266 10.71 10.25 11.99
C ASN A 266 9.29 10.58 11.53
N ALA A 267 8.26 10.07 12.21
CA ALA A 267 6.86 10.27 11.82
C ALA A 267 6.46 11.75 11.84
N VAL A 268 5.59 12.13 10.89
CA VAL A 268 4.91 13.45 10.89
C VAL A 268 3.99 13.58 12.09
N ALA A 269 3.31 12.47 12.46
CA ALA A 269 2.50 12.33 13.67
C ALA A 269 1.45 13.45 13.86
N LEU A 270 0.69 13.76 12.80
CA LEU A 270 -0.30 14.84 12.80
C LEU A 270 -1.24 14.79 14.01
N ARG A 271 -1.75 13.59 14.36
CA ARG A 271 -2.62 13.43 15.53
C ARG A 271 -1.95 13.92 16.82
N ASN A 272 -0.71 13.48 17.06
CA ASN A 272 -0.02 13.78 18.32
C ASN A 272 0.28 15.28 18.48
N SER A 273 0.40 16.01 17.37
CA SER A 273 0.66 17.44 17.35
C SER A 273 -0.54 18.25 17.88
N TYR A 274 -1.78 17.71 17.78
CA TYR A 274 -3.01 18.45 18.10
C TYR A 274 -3.78 17.89 19.30
N ASP A 275 -3.62 16.60 19.64
CA ASP A 275 -4.38 15.95 20.73
C ASP A 275 -3.90 16.37 22.14
N HIS A 276 -2.63 16.77 22.29
CA HIS A 276 -2.01 16.99 23.61
C HIS A 276 -1.75 18.45 23.97
N GLY A 277 -2.34 19.41 23.25
CA GLY A 277 -2.16 20.83 23.56
C GLY A 277 -0.73 21.35 23.38
N ASN A 278 0.14 20.59 22.71
CA ASN A 278 1.53 20.92 22.46
C ASN A 278 1.73 21.95 21.33
N SER A 279 0.63 22.49 20.79
CA SER A 279 0.72 23.53 19.76
C SER A 279 1.36 24.76 20.36
N PRO A 280 2.46 25.29 19.79
CA PRO A 280 3.02 26.56 20.25
C PRO A 280 1.94 27.64 20.17
N VAL A 281 2.03 28.68 21.04
CA VAL A 281 1.17 29.85 20.98
C VAL A 281 1.50 30.63 19.70
N ALA A 282 0.93 30.17 18.60
CA ALA A 282 1.07 30.75 17.26
C ALA A 282 -0.29 31.33 16.84
N ASP A 283 -0.29 32.16 15.81
CA ASP A 283 -1.53 32.61 15.17
C ASP A 283 -2.39 31.41 14.78
N PRO A 284 -3.63 31.28 15.29
CA PRO A 284 -4.53 30.16 14.97
C PRO A 284 -4.82 30.00 13.46
N ASN A 285 -4.56 31.03 12.68
CA ASN A 285 -4.70 31.04 11.23
C ASN A 285 -3.36 31.00 10.47
N SER A 286 -2.30 30.57 11.11
CA SER A 286 -1.00 30.44 10.45
C SER A 286 -1.03 29.49 9.26
N ASN A 287 -0.14 29.72 8.28
CA ASN A 287 0.00 28.86 7.11
C ASN A 287 0.35 27.40 7.47
N GLN A 288 1.07 27.19 8.58
CA GLN A 288 1.40 25.84 9.05
C GLN A 288 0.13 25.04 9.37
N PHE A 289 -0.80 25.63 10.13
CA PHE A 289 -2.06 24.96 10.46
C PHE A 289 -2.93 24.74 9.23
N ALA A 290 -2.89 25.65 8.25
CA ALA A 290 -3.56 25.43 6.98
C ALA A 290 -2.97 24.23 6.22
N GLN A 291 -1.65 24.08 6.18
CA GLN A 291 -0.98 22.94 5.56
C GLN A 291 -1.34 21.64 6.30
N ASP A 292 -1.24 21.60 7.61
CA ASP A 292 -1.55 20.42 8.41
C ASP A 292 -3.01 20.00 8.25
N TYR A 293 -3.94 20.96 8.15
CA TYR A 293 -5.34 20.68 7.86
C TYR A 293 -5.54 19.97 6.53
N TYR A 294 -4.89 20.41 5.47
CA TYR A 294 -5.00 19.76 4.16
C TYR A 294 -4.31 18.38 4.14
N LEU A 295 -3.26 18.16 4.94
CA LEU A 295 -2.69 16.84 5.15
C LEU A 295 -3.69 15.90 5.86
N PHE A 296 -4.38 16.37 6.91
CA PHE A 296 -5.47 15.62 7.54
C PHE A 296 -6.59 15.28 6.54
N LEU A 297 -7.00 16.27 5.74
CA LEU A 297 -8.06 16.09 4.75
C LEU A 297 -7.67 15.05 3.71
N MET A 298 -6.44 15.08 3.24
CA MET A 298 -5.87 14.08 2.32
C MET A 298 -5.93 12.67 2.93
N LEU A 299 -5.47 12.50 4.18
CA LEU A 299 -5.54 11.20 4.87
C LEU A 299 -6.99 10.73 5.05
N LEU A 300 -7.90 11.63 5.39
CA LEU A 300 -9.31 11.29 5.55
C LEU A 300 -9.94 10.85 4.22
N ILE A 301 -9.56 11.48 3.10
CA ILE A 301 -10.00 11.05 1.76
C ILE A 301 -9.51 9.64 1.46
N GLU A 302 -8.23 9.36 1.67
CA GLU A 302 -7.63 8.03 1.43
C GLU A 302 -8.35 6.94 2.24
N ILE A 303 -8.61 7.21 3.53
CA ILE A 303 -9.32 6.29 4.42
C ILE A 303 -10.78 6.14 3.98
N THR A 304 -11.45 7.24 3.61
CA THR A 304 -12.84 7.22 3.12
C THR A 304 -12.97 6.36 1.86
N LEU A 305 -12.07 6.53 0.90
CA LEU A 305 -12.05 5.73 -0.33
C LEU A 305 -11.80 4.25 -0.02
N LYS A 306 -10.88 3.95 0.91
CA LYS A 306 -10.58 2.57 1.32
C LYS A 306 -11.76 1.88 2.00
N ILE A 307 -12.42 2.57 2.92
CA ILE A 307 -13.63 2.07 3.61
C ILE A 307 -14.77 1.91 2.59
N SER A 308 -14.97 2.90 1.72
CA SER A 308 -16.04 2.86 0.70
C SER A 308 -15.85 1.67 -0.25
N GLU A 309 -14.64 1.46 -0.78
CA GLU A 309 -14.35 0.30 -1.63
C GLU A 309 -14.67 -1.02 -0.92
N GLU A 310 -14.28 -1.13 0.34
CA GLU A 310 -14.51 -2.32 1.16
C GLU A 310 -15.99 -2.61 1.35
N LEU A 311 -16.77 -1.59 1.75
CA LEU A 311 -18.20 -1.71 2.02
C LEU A 311 -19.00 -1.98 0.74
N ILE A 312 -18.72 -1.24 -0.35
CA ILE A 312 -19.38 -1.42 -1.65
C ILE A 312 -19.20 -2.85 -2.16
N ARG A 313 -17.99 -3.39 -2.07
CA ARG A 313 -17.70 -4.78 -2.47
C ARG A 313 -18.39 -5.79 -1.57
N TYR A 314 -18.42 -5.54 -0.27
CA TYR A 314 -19.01 -6.44 0.70
C TYR A 314 -20.52 -6.54 0.55
N THR A 315 -21.20 -5.43 0.27
CA THR A 315 -22.66 -5.40 0.04
C THR A 315 -23.07 -5.89 -1.35
N GLY A 316 -22.11 -6.15 -2.26
CA GLY A 316 -22.39 -6.56 -3.63
C GLY A 316 -22.92 -5.44 -4.54
N ASN A 317 -22.91 -4.18 -4.06
CA ASN A 317 -23.36 -3.01 -4.83
C ASN A 317 -22.28 -2.47 -5.80
N GLY A 318 -21.08 -3.04 -5.79
CA GLY A 318 -20.05 -2.80 -6.80
C GLY A 318 -20.38 -3.61 -8.05
N GLY A 319 -20.68 -2.95 -9.16
CA GLY A 319 -20.83 -3.61 -10.45
C GLY A 319 -19.59 -4.44 -10.83
N ASP A 320 -19.63 -5.14 -11.95
CA ASP A 320 -18.50 -5.93 -12.47
C ASP A 320 -17.25 -5.04 -12.56
N LEU A 321 -16.37 -5.21 -11.59
CA LEU A 321 -15.09 -4.53 -11.59
C LEU A 321 -14.18 -5.20 -12.60
N GLU A 322 -13.60 -4.39 -13.45
CA GLU A 322 -12.58 -4.84 -14.40
C GLU A 322 -11.48 -5.60 -13.64
N LEU A 323 -11.37 -6.89 -13.91
CA LEU A 323 -10.35 -7.75 -13.30
C LEU A 323 -8.99 -7.30 -13.83
N ILE A 324 -8.07 -7.04 -12.94
CA ILE A 324 -6.69 -6.78 -13.33
C ILE A 324 -6.09 -8.11 -13.77
N ASP A 325 -5.98 -8.30 -15.07
CA ASP A 325 -5.12 -9.35 -15.59
C ASP A 325 -3.66 -8.91 -15.38
N TRP A 326 -2.85 -9.80 -14.88
CA TRP A 326 -1.45 -9.55 -14.55
C TRP A 326 -0.51 -9.80 -15.75
N PRO A 327 -0.64 -9.10 -16.86
CA PRO A 327 0.21 -9.32 -18.02
C PRO A 327 1.30 -8.27 -18.17
N MET A 328 1.30 -7.22 -17.36
CA MET A 328 2.19 -6.09 -17.63
C MET A 328 3.69 -6.46 -17.61
N TYR A 329 4.08 -7.49 -16.86
CA TYR A 329 5.47 -7.99 -16.91
C TYR A 329 5.70 -9.01 -18.05
N GLY A 330 4.68 -9.76 -18.46
CA GLY A 330 4.79 -10.74 -19.57
C GLY A 330 4.85 -10.06 -20.96
N GLU A 331 4.18 -8.93 -21.15
CA GLU A 331 4.23 -8.17 -22.41
C GLU A 331 5.53 -7.39 -22.57
N HIS A 332 6.14 -6.90 -21.51
CA HIS A 332 7.50 -6.37 -21.55
C HIS A 332 8.53 -7.45 -21.91
N LEU A 333 8.35 -8.69 -21.44
CA LEU A 333 9.14 -9.84 -21.88
C LEU A 333 8.92 -10.17 -23.36
N ALA A 334 7.72 -9.93 -23.89
CA ALA A 334 7.41 -10.09 -25.31
C ALA A 334 7.87 -8.90 -26.17
N GLY A 335 7.91 -7.68 -25.62
CA GLY A 335 8.39 -6.46 -26.29
C GLY A 335 9.89 -6.41 -26.47
N CYS A 336 10.68 -7.02 -25.59
CA CYS A 336 12.11 -7.22 -25.78
C CYS A 336 12.44 -8.22 -26.91
N ARG A 337 11.44 -8.89 -27.51
CA ARG A 337 11.63 -9.81 -28.66
C ARG A 337 11.78 -9.11 -30.01
N LYS A 338 11.71 -7.78 -30.08
CA LYS A 338 11.71 -7.02 -31.37
C LYS A 338 12.84 -5.97 -31.50
N ARG A 339 13.91 -6.09 -30.71
CA ARG A 339 15.12 -5.28 -30.99
C ARG A 339 16.35 -6.16 -31.03
#